data_57b587b35dab95549ecd10917ce12bd1
#
_entry.id   57b587b35dab95549ecd10917ce12bd1
#
_cell.length_a   1.000
_cell.length_b   1.000
_cell.length_c   1.000
_cell.angle_alpha   90.00
_cell.angle_beta   90.00
_cell.angle_gamma   90.00
#
_symmetry.space_group_name_H-M   'P 1'
#
loop_
_entity.id
_entity.type
_entity.pdbx_description
1 polymer ?
#
loop_
_entity_poly.entity_id
_entity_poly.type
_entity_poly.pdbx_seq_one_letter_code
_entity_poly.pdbx_strand_id
1 'polypeptide(L)'
;MKPVSSLLVAILFIWFSAPVHCQAIQQPLTDTTSLNNAPKPVQQQDIADLVKRLYPQLHIRTHDSATLEEGKRFVLVIPQVGYTLQTRALAAVLINTPFRMANANMSSITGQLSYTQNKQIILTALSSVWMRNNRFLWTNDWRLMHYPQATYGLGMYTTTDRVINMDYAFFRFHQNLLRRLAPSLYAGLGYNLDLHWNIYSYNSRREVTRISRYSEGIEGRSVSSGPTVHVLYDNRQNAINPSGGLLVNAMFRANMQWLGSDNAYQSALLEVRKYVHLPGKSDNILAFWSYNAFTLSGNPPFLDMPSTGWDNTGNVGRGFIQGRFRGKNFLYAETEYRFHLTANRLLGGVVFANAQTVSELASGQFEKVVPAVGGGLRIKMNKISRTNLSIDYGFGFDGSSGLFFNLGEVF
;
A
#
# COMPACT_ATOMS: atom_id res chain seq x y z
N MET A 1 2.19 12.38 -44.00
CA MET A 1 2.12 11.17 -43.15
C MET A 1 3.26 11.21 -42.13
N LYS A 2 3.02 11.75 -40.95
CA LYS A 2 3.82 11.66 -39.71
C LYS A 2 3.01 12.38 -38.65
N PRO A 3 2.26 11.67 -37.81
CA PRO A 3 2.32 11.89 -36.38
C PRO A 3 1.87 10.67 -35.54
N VAL A 4 2.29 9.44 -35.86
CA VAL A 4 1.94 8.27 -35.02
C VAL A 4 3.04 7.92 -34.01
N SER A 5 4.28 8.38 -34.26
CA SER A 5 5.42 8.07 -33.39
C SER A 5 5.46 8.86 -32.07
N SER A 6 4.80 10.03 -32.01
CA SER A 6 4.80 10.87 -30.79
C SER A 6 3.79 10.40 -29.74
N LEU A 7 2.76 9.67 -30.14
CA LEU A 7 1.73 9.20 -29.20
C LEU A 7 2.17 7.97 -28.38
N LEU A 8 3.02 7.12 -28.96
CA LEU A 8 3.52 5.90 -28.28
C LEU A 8 4.61 6.20 -27.23
N VAL A 9 5.38 7.26 -27.42
CA VAL A 9 6.36 7.72 -26.41
C VAL A 9 5.66 8.40 -25.25
N ALA A 10 4.53 9.07 -25.47
CA ALA A 10 3.71 9.67 -24.41
C ALA A 10 3.02 8.61 -23.54
N ILE A 11 2.65 7.43 -24.08
CA ILE A 11 2.00 6.34 -23.33
C ILE A 11 2.98 5.62 -22.38
N LEU A 12 4.29 5.65 -22.65
CA LEU A 12 5.33 5.08 -21.78
C LEU A 12 5.67 5.94 -20.56
N PHE A 13 5.24 7.20 -20.51
CA PHE A 13 5.44 8.11 -19.38
C PHE A 13 4.24 8.21 -18.43
N ILE A 14 3.14 7.52 -18.76
CA ILE A 14 1.93 7.55 -17.93
C ILE A 14 2.08 6.50 -16.86
N TRP A 15 2.32 6.88 -15.57
CA TRP A 15 2.14 5.94 -14.47
C TRP A 15 2.88 6.29 -13.20
N PHE A 16 2.20 6.32 -12.13
CA PHE A 16 2.39 5.68 -10.83
C PHE A 16 1.98 6.55 -9.64
N SER A 17 1.00 6.07 -8.91
CA SER A 17 0.75 6.48 -7.54
C SER A 17 0.37 5.27 -6.70
N ALA A 18 1.39 4.66 -6.12
CA ALA A 18 1.27 3.87 -4.90
C ALA A 18 2.60 3.98 -4.16
N PRO A 19 2.62 4.08 -2.84
CA PRO A 19 3.87 4.08 -2.10
C PRO A 19 4.54 2.71 -2.25
N VAL A 20 5.70 2.70 -2.89
CA VAL A 20 6.50 1.48 -3.03
C VAL A 20 7.23 1.24 -1.72
N HIS A 21 6.74 0.32 -0.91
CA HIS A 21 7.54 -0.27 0.16
C HIS A 21 8.49 -1.30 -0.46
N CYS A 22 9.70 -0.87 -0.79
CA CYS A 22 10.73 -1.78 -1.28
C CYS A 22 11.43 -2.46 -0.09
N GLN A 23 11.02 -3.67 0.25
CA GLN A 23 11.77 -4.55 1.15
C GLN A 23 12.15 -5.81 0.38
N ALA A 24 13.40 -5.91 -0.06
CA ALA A 24 13.94 -7.11 -0.66
C ALA A 24 14.77 -7.88 0.39
N ILE A 25 14.31 -9.03 0.82
CA ILE A 25 15.11 -10.02 1.57
C ILE A 25 15.67 -11.00 0.54
N GLN A 26 16.98 -10.94 0.28
CA GLN A 26 17.69 -12.00 -0.44
C GLN A 26 18.37 -12.92 0.56
N GLN A 27 17.98 -14.19 0.60
CA GLN A 27 18.80 -15.24 1.20
C GLN A 27 19.85 -15.71 0.18
N PRO A 28 21.09 -16.04 0.63
CA PRO A 28 22.14 -16.55 -0.26
C PRO A 28 21.76 -17.96 -0.75
N LEU A 29 21.91 -18.18 -2.04
CA LEU A 29 21.86 -19.48 -2.69
C LEU A 29 23.08 -20.32 -2.26
N THR A 30 22.86 -21.33 -1.44
CA THR A 30 23.77 -22.46 -1.30
C THR A 30 23.01 -23.71 -1.76
N ASP A 31 23.37 -24.24 -2.92
CA ASP A 31 23.71 -25.61 -3.22
C ASP A 31 23.75 -25.83 -4.72
N THR A 32 24.96 -26.00 -5.21
CA THR A 32 25.25 -26.51 -6.54
C THR A 32 25.70 -27.97 -6.40
N THR A 33 24.76 -28.94 -6.48
CA THR A 33 25.07 -30.29 -6.99
C THR A 33 23.76 -31.06 -7.27
N SER A 34 23.74 -31.63 -8.43
CA SER A 34 22.70 -32.47 -9.06
C SER A 34 21.65 -31.69 -9.83
N LEU A 35 21.71 -31.76 -11.18
CA LEU A 35 20.50 -31.86 -12.02
C LEU A 35 20.84 -31.77 -13.51
N ASN A 36 20.93 -32.94 -14.15
CA ASN A 36 20.99 -33.04 -15.62
C ASN A 36 19.61 -33.18 -16.30
N ASN A 37 18.50 -32.85 -15.61
CA ASN A 37 17.14 -32.88 -16.16
C ASN A 37 16.22 -31.77 -15.72
N ALA A 38 16.76 -30.59 -15.33
CA ALA A 38 15.91 -29.45 -15.05
C ALA A 38 15.35 -28.84 -16.35
N PRO A 39 14.05 -28.50 -16.43
CA PRO A 39 13.50 -27.78 -17.57
C PRO A 39 14.27 -26.46 -17.72
N LYS A 40 14.63 -26.12 -18.98
CA LYS A 40 15.36 -24.88 -19.29
C LYS A 40 14.67 -23.70 -18.58
N PRO A 41 15.41 -22.88 -17.83
CA PRO A 41 14.81 -21.74 -17.13
C PRO A 41 14.08 -20.86 -18.16
N VAL A 42 12.83 -20.50 -17.85
CA VAL A 42 12.04 -19.61 -18.70
C VAL A 42 12.77 -18.28 -18.80
N GLN A 43 13.13 -17.87 -20.03
CA GLN A 43 13.74 -16.56 -20.26
C GLN A 43 12.69 -15.47 -20.03
N GLN A 44 12.69 -14.91 -18.82
CA GLN A 44 11.75 -13.84 -18.46
C GLN A 44 12.07 -12.57 -19.24
N GLN A 45 11.02 -11.89 -19.70
CA GLN A 45 11.10 -10.58 -20.36
C GLN A 45 10.39 -9.51 -19.52
N ASP A 46 10.81 -8.27 -19.69
CA ASP A 46 10.17 -7.08 -19.12
C ASP A 46 9.94 -6.01 -20.19
N ILE A 47 9.33 -4.91 -19.78
CA ILE A 47 9.04 -3.78 -20.69
C ILE A 47 10.32 -3.23 -21.33
N ALA A 48 11.45 -3.21 -20.60
CA ALA A 48 12.72 -2.72 -21.14
C ALA A 48 13.21 -3.61 -22.30
N ASP A 49 13.04 -4.94 -22.20
CA ASP A 49 13.38 -5.87 -23.28
C ASP A 49 12.49 -5.64 -24.51
N LEU A 50 11.19 -5.39 -24.29
CA LEU A 50 10.24 -5.09 -25.37
C LEU A 50 10.60 -3.78 -26.08
N VAL A 51 10.90 -2.74 -25.31
CA VAL A 51 11.28 -1.41 -25.88
C VAL A 51 12.59 -1.50 -26.64
N LYS A 52 13.60 -2.23 -26.13
CA LYS A 52 14.86 -2.47 -26.85
C LYS A 52 14.66 -3.21 -28.16
N ARG A 53 13.72 -4.15 -28.18
CA ARG A 53 13.38 -4.91 -29.40
C ARG A 53 12.67 -4.04 -30.44
N LEU A 54 11.75 -3.18 -30.00
CA LEU A 54 10.99 -2.28 -30.90
C LEU A 54 11.81 -1.09 -31.35
N TYR A 55 12.69 -0.59 -30.51
CA TYR A 55 13.53 0.60 -30.73
C TYR A 55 14.99 0.33 -30.34
N PRO A 56 15.76 -0.42 -31.17
CA PRO A 56 17.15 -0.79 -30.88
C PRO A 56 18.09 0.39 -30.65
N GLN A 57 17.73 1.57 -31.17
CA GLN A 57 18.51 2.80 -31.06
C GLN A 57 18.41 3.47 -29.67
N LEU A 58 17.39 3.10 -28.87
CA LEU A 58 17.22 3.64 -27.52
C LEU A 58 18.15 2.93 -26.54
N HIS A 59 19.18 3.63 -26.09
CA HIS A 59 20.08 3.14 -25.02
C HIS A 59 19.39 3.25 -23.66
N ILE A 60 18.53 2.29 -23.33
CA ILE A 60 17.87 2.23 -22.02
C ILE A 60 18.92 1.68 -21.02
N ARG A 61 19.41 2.54 -20.16
CA ARG A 61 20.21 2.12 -19.00
C ARG A 61 19.28 1.53 -17.95
N THR A 62 19.24 0.23 -17.84
CA THR A 62 18.58 -0.46 -16.73
C THR A 62 19.54 -0.46 -15.54
N HIS A 63 19.30 0.40 -14.56
CA HIS A 63 20.01 0.31 -13.29
C HIS A 63 19.40 -0.82 -12.46
N ASP A 64 20.20 -1.80 -12.19
CA ASP A 64 19.81 -2.96 -11.40
C ASP A 64 19.96 -2.64 -9.91
N SER A 65 18.84 -2.28 -9.25
CA SER A 65 18.84 -2.05 -7.82
C SER A 65 19.09 -3.34 -7.02
N ALA A 66 18.88 -4.51 -7.61
CA ALA A 66 19.11 -5.79 -6.93
C ALA A 66 20.61 -6.12 -6.78
N THR A 67 21.46 -5.53 -7.62
CA THR A 67 22.93 -5.68 -7.58
C THR A 67 23.64 -4.52 -6.91
N LEU A 68 22.91 -3.69 -6.15
CA LEU A 68 23.50 -2.55 -5.49
C LEU A 68 24.58 -3.01 -4.49
N GLU A 69 25.84 -2.69 -4.79
CA GLU A 69 26.97 -2.99 -3.93
C GLU A 69 26.85 -2.26 -2.59
N GLU A 70 27.41 -2.85 -1.54
CA GLU A 70 27.44 -2.23 -0.21
C GLU A 70 28.06 -0.83 -0.27
N GLY A 71 27.39 0.12 0.42
CA GLY A 71 27.83 1.52 0.48
C GLY A 71 27.46 2.37 -0.74
N LYS A 72 27.06 1.78 -1.86
CA LYS A 72 26.56 2.55 -3.01
C LYS A 72 25.11 2.96 -2.80
N ARG A 73 24.78 4.12 -3.31
CA ARG A 73 23.41 4.68 -3.34
C ARG A 73 23.23 5.45 -4.64
N PHE A 74 22.00 5.49 -5.12
CA PHE A 74 21.62 6.35 -6.24
C PHE A 74 20.25 6.95 -6.01
N VAL A 75 19.96 8.02 -6.69
CA VAL A 75 18.68 8.71 -6.60
C VAL A 75 17.92 8.47 -7.90
N LEU A 76 16.72 7.95 -7.77
CA LEU A 76 15.77 7.78 -8.87
C LEU A 76 14.72 8.87 -8.75
N VAL A 77 14.51 9.63 -9.83
CA VAL A 77 13.43 10.61 -9.93
C VAL A 77 12.48 10.13 -11.02
N ILE A 78 11.24 9.85 -10.65
CA ILE A 78 10.25 9.22 -11.53
C ILE A 78 9.02 10.11 -11.59
N PRO A 79 8.74 10.78 -12.71
CA PRO A 79 7.47 11.44 -12.93
C PRO A 79 6.37 10.37 -13.08
N GLN A 80 5.21 10.64 -12.50
CA GLN A 80 4.10 9.71 -12.45
C GLN A 80 2.79 10.41 -12.80
N VAL A 81 1.92 9.71 -13.49
CA VAL A 81 0.51 10.07 -13.62
C VAL A 81 -0.33 8.83 -13.32
N GLY A 82 -1.51 9.02 -12.77
CA GLY A 82 -2.36 7.91 -12.38
C GLY A 82 -3.82 8.32 -12.27
N TYR A 83 -4.64 7.35 -11.94
CA TYR A 83 -6.07 7.54 -11.70
C TYR A 83 -6.52 6.61 -10.60
N THR A 84 -7.28 7.13 -9.63
CA THR A 84 -8.00 6.33 -8.64
C THR A 84 -9.43 6.87 -8.51
N LEU A 85 -10.33 6.09 -7.93
CA LEU A 85 -11.71 6.54 -7.67
C LEU A 85 -11.74 7.77 -6.76
N GLN A 86 -10.86 7.84 -5.77
CA GLN A 86 -10.80 8.91 -4.79
C GLN A 86 -10.07 10.15 -5.29
N THR A 87 -8.96 9.98 -5.98
CA THR A 87 -8.12 11.11 -6.44
C THR A 87 -8.50 11.59 -7.84
N ARG A 88 -9.18 10.73 -8.61
CA ARG A 88 -9.34 10.85 -10.05
C ARG A 88 -7.97 10.95 -10.74
N ALA A 89 -7.81 11.78 -11.74
CA ALA A 89 -6.50 11.96 -12.35
C ALA A 89 -5.52 12.62 -11.37
N LEU A 90 -4.28 12.14 -11.37
CA LEU A 90 -3.21 12.68 -10.55
C LEU A 90 -1.91 12.79 -11.35
N ALA A 91 -1.10 13.78 -11.00
CA ALA A 91 0.30 13.90 -11.39
C ALA A 91 1.17 13.90 -10.16
N ALA A 92 2.32 13.20 -10.22
CA ALA A 92 3.24 13.09 -9.11
C ALA A 92 4.69 13.05 -9.56
N VAL A 93 5.58 13.41 -8.65
CA VAL A 93 7.02 13.15 -8.76
C VAL A 93 7.43 12.30 -7.56
N LEU A 94 7.99 11.14 -7.85
CA LEU A 94 8.55 10.23 -6.87
C LEU A 94 10.06 10.29 -6.91
N ILE A 95 10.67 10.42 -5.73
CA ILE A 95 12.12 10.34 -5.53
C ILE A 95 12.39 9.13 -4.65
N ASN A 96 13.18 8.19 -5.15
CA ASN A 96 13.54 6.99 -4.39
C ASN A 96 15.06 6.87 -4.30
N THR A 97 15.55 6.60 -3.10
CA THR A 97 16.99 6.40 -2.82
C THR A 97 17.18 5.03 -2.18
N PRO A 98 17.40 3.96 -2.98
CA PRO A 98 17.78 2.67 -2.47
C PRO A 98 19.26 2.68 -2.06
N PHE A 99 19.60 1.97 -0.99
CA PHE A 99 20.97 1.74 -0.52
C PHE A 99 21.06 0.47 0.32
N ARG A 100 22.27 -0.04 0.48
CA ARG A 100 22.51 -1.25 1.28
C ARG A 100 23.65 -1.01 2.27
N MET A 101 23.42 -1.31 3.53
CA MET A 101 24.46 -1.38 4.56
C MET A 101 25.10 -2.78 4.58
N ALA A 102 26.27 -2.90 5.20
CA ALA A 102 27.03 -4.14 5.26
C ALA A 102 26.18 -5.30 5.83
N ASN A 103 26.11 -6.40 5.05
CA ASN A 103 25.35 -7.62 5.38
C ASN A 103 23.89 -7.33 5.75
N ALA A 104 23.27 -6.34 5.14
CA ALA A 104 21.90 -5.94 5.43
C ALA A 104 21.00 -6.07 4.20
N ASN A 105 19.71 -6.13 4.46
CA ASN A 105 18.68 -6.03 3.43
C ASN A 105 18.75 -4.65 2.75
N MET A 106 18.11 -4.56 1.57
CA MET A 106 18.00 -3.30 0.86
C MET A 106 17.17 -2.31 1.68
N SER A 107 17.76 -1.15 1.94
CA SER A 107 17.09 0.01 2.51
C SER A 107 16.56 0.92 1.42
N SER A 108 15.50 1.66 1.72
CA SER A 108 14.91 2.61 0.78
C SER A 108 14.36 3.82 1.53
N ILE A 109 14.59 5.00 0.96
CA ILE A 109 13.94 6.25 1.35
C ILE A 109 13.19 6.76 0.13
N THR A 110 11.89 6.96 0.26
CA THR A 110 11.01 7.37 -0.83
C THR A 110 10.28 8.65 -0.45
N GLY A 111 10.42 9.68 -1.24
CA GLY A 111 9.64 10.91 -1.18
C GLY A 111 8.70 11.00 -2.37
N GLN A 112 7.48 11.48 -2.18
CA GLN A 112 6.53 11.70 -3.27
C GLN A 112 5.74 12.99 -3.05
N LEU A 113 5.61 13.78 -4.10
CA LEU A 113 4.71 14.92 -4.17
C LEU A 113 3.68 14.67 -5.27
N SER A 114 2.40 14.75 -4.93
CA SER A 114 1.30 14.53 -5.86
C SER A 114 0.29 15.65 -5.82
N TYR A 115 -0.28 15.96 -6.98
CA TYR A 115 -1.44 16.84 -7.13
C TYR A 115 -2.54 16.11 -7.91
N THR A 116 -3.79 16.24 -7.47
CA THR A 116 -4.90 15.46 -8.00
C THR A 116 -6.01 16.34 -8.58
N GLN A 117 -6.84 15.75 -9.44
CA GLN A 117 -8.02 16.40 -10.01
C GLN A 117 -9.02 16.83 -8.92
N ASN A 118 -9.08 16.12 -7.79
CA ASN A 118 -9.89 16.49 -6.64
C ASN A 118 -9.22 17.53 -5.73
N LYS A 119 -8.19 18.25 -6.24
CA LYS A 119 -7.46 19.33 -5.55
C LYS A 119 -6.72 18.88 -4.30
N GLN A 120 -6.37 17.61 -4.22
CA GLN A 120 -5.55 17.10 -3.13
C GLN A 120 -4.07 17.41 -3.42
N ILE A 121 -3.34 17.81 -2.38
CA ILE A 121 -1.89 17.95 -2.37
C ILE A 121 -1.38 16.90 -1.38
N ILE A 122 -0.53 15.99 -1.84
CA ILE A 122 -0.09 14.85 -1.05
C ILE A 122 1.44 14.83 -1.09
N LEU A 123 2.07 15.13 0.03
CA LEU A 123 3.49 14.97 0.25
C LEU A 123 3.70 13.80 1.21
N THR A 124 4.46 12.80 0.79
CA THR A 124 4.82 11.64 1.61
C THR A 124 6.34 11.46 1.65
N ALA A 125 6.85 11.01 2.78
CA ALA A 125 8.23 10.55 2.94
C ALA A 125 8.21 9.23 3.74
N LEU A 126 8.50 8.15 3.05
CA LEU A 126 8.48 6.79 3.59
C LEU A 126 9.89 6.24 3.62
N SER A 127 10.25 5.53 4.67
CA SER A 127 11.54 4.84 4.69
C SER A 127 11.50 3.52 5.41
N SER A 128 12.34 2.59 4.93
CA SER A 128 12.68 1.33 5.58
C SER A 128 14.20 1.19 5.55
N VAL A 129 14.83 1.40 6.70
CA VAL A 129 16.30 1.40 6.82
C VAL A 129 16.74 0.19 7.62
N TRP A 130 17.36 -0.76 6.92
CA TRP A 130 17.98 -1.95 7.50
C TRP A 130 19.41 -1.64 7.90
N MET A 131 19.69 -1.64 9.19
CA MET A 131 21.02 -1.39 9.71
C MET A 131 21.92 -2.61 9.54
N ARG A 132 23.22 -2.43 9.69
CA ARG A 132 24.25 -3.47 9.51
C ARG A 132 23.85 -4.81 10.11
N ASN A 133 24.04 -5.90 9.36
CA ASN A 133 23.68 -7.27 9.72
C ASN A 133 22.18 -7.46 10.02
N ASN A 134 21.29 -6.61 9.51
CA ASN A 134 19.86 -6.60 9.83
C ASN A 134 19.56 -6.54 11.32
N ARG A 135 20.44 -5.94 12.14
CA ARG A 135 20.29 -5.89 13.59
C ARG A 135 19.11 -5.04 14.01
N PHE A 136 18.88 -3.94 13.30
CA PHE A 136 17.75 -3.04 13.50
C PHE A 136 17.08 -2.74 12.16
N LEU A 137 15.79 -2.53 12.23
CA LEU A 137 14.95 -1.96 11.17
C LEU A 137 14.34 -0.66 11.68
N TRP A 138 14.61 0.43 10.98
CA TRP A 138 14.00 1.74 11.25
C TRP A 138 13.02 2.07 10.14
N THR A 139 11.74 2.24 10.50
CA THR A 139 10.66 2.58 9.56
C THR A 139 10.05 3.92 9.90
N ASN A 140 9.77 4.71 8.85
CA ASN A 140 9.13 6.01 8.97
C ASN A 140 7.98 6.10 7.97
N ASP A 141 6.88 6.75 8.40
CA ASP A 141 5.78 7.19 7.55
C ASP A 141 5.45 8.64 7.92
N TRP A 142 5.91 9.57 7.08
CA TRP A 142 5.65 10.98 7.24
C TRP A 142 4.79 11.45 6.07
N ARG A 143 3.72 12.17 6.40
CA ARG A 143 2.77 12.68 5.41
C ARG A 143 2.37 14.10 5.77
N LEU A 144 2.32 14.96 4.74
CA LEU A 144 1.72 16.28 4.84
C LEU A 144 0.76 16.43 3.67
N MET A 145 -0.53 16.58 3.97
CA MET A 145 -1.56 16.52 2.95
C MET A 145 -2.62 17.61 3.17
N HIS A 146 -3.11 18.16 2.05
CA HIS A 146 -4.45 18.74 1.97
C HIS A 146 -5.31 17.72 1.25
N TYR A 147 -6.35 17.19 1.90
CA TYR A 147 -7.00 15.97 1.42
C TYR A 147 -8.53 16.06 1.45
N PRO A 148 -9.15 16.83 0.52
CA PRO A 148 -10.58 16.73 0.31
C PRO A 148 -10.97 15.30 -0.04
N GLN A 149 -11.96 14.74 0.66
CA GLN A 149 -12.45 13.39 0.40
C GLN A 149 -13.95 13.25 0.63
N ALA A 150 -14.56 12.27 -0.02
CA ALA A 150 -15.89 11.82 0.31
C ALA A 150 -15.88 10.93 1.55
N THR A 151 -16.93 11.02 2.38
CA THR A 151 -17.23 10.07 3.44
C THR A 151 -18.71 9.72 3.40
N TYR A 152 -19.06 8.56 3.92
CA TYR A 152 -20.42 8.03 3.92
C TYR A 152 -20.98 7.86 5.33
N GLY A 153 -20.20 8.30 6.35
CA GLY A 153 -20.55 8.18 7.77
C GLY A 153 -19.85 7.00 8.45
N LEU A 154 -20.45 6.46 9.50
CA LEU A 154 -19.95 5.36 10.30
C LEU A 154 -20.83 4.11 10.17
N GLY A 155 -20.20 2.93 10.24
CA GLY A 155 -20.87 1.63 10.18
C GLY A 155 -21.01 1.07 8.77
N MET A 156 -21.68 -0.08 8.67
CA MET A 156 -21.90 -0.83 7.43
C MET A 156 -23.23 -0.52 6.73
N TYR A 157 -24.17 0.15 7.41
CA TYR A 157 -25.51 0.49 6.87
C TYR A 157 -25.56 1.85 6.17
N THR A 158 -24.40 2.40 5.85
CA THR A 158 -24.26 3.64 5.07
C THR A 158 -24.58 3.39 3.60
N THR A 159 -25.11 4.39 2.90
CA THR A 159 -25.44 4.31 1.46
C THR A 159 -24.57 5.24 0.63
N THR A 160 -24.40 4.92 -0.65
CA THR A 160 -23.63 5.77 -1.59
C THR A 160 -24.37 7.05 -1.97
N ASP A 161 -25.68 7.14 -1.74
CA ASP A 161 -26.49 8.33 -2.05
C ASP A 161 -26.28 9.48 -1.06
N ARG A 162 -25.80 9.17 0.15
CA ARG A 162 -25.55 10.15 1.21
C ARG A 162 -24.08 10.50 1.31
N VAL A 163 -23.53 11.03 0.23
CA VAL A 163 -22.15 11.50 0.19
C VAL A 163 -22.02 12.81 0.97
N ILE A 164 -21.09 12.83 1.92
CA ILE A 164 -20.65 14.03 2.62
C ILE A 164 -19.20 14.27 2.25
N ASN A 165 -18.88 15.48 1.79
CA ASN A 165 -17.52 15.84 1.49
C ASN A 165 -16.86 16.39 2.75
N MET A 166 -15.65 15.94 3.03
CA MET A 166 -14.78 16.49 4.07
C MET A 166 -13.62 17.21 3.42
N ASP A 167 -13.23 18.32 3.98
CA ASP A 167 -11.98 18.99 3.67
C ASP A 167 -11.15 19.10 4.94
N TYR A 168 -9.86 18.82 4.86
CA TYR A 168 -8.93 18.91 5.98
C TYR A 168 -7.48 18.89 5.48
N ALA A 169 -6.60 19.40 6.33
CA ALA A 169 -5.18 19.20 6.24
C ALA A 169 -4.74 18.12 7.24
N PHE A 170 -3.70 17.39 6.90
CA PHE A 170 -3.24 16.23 7.67
C PHE A 170 -1.71 16.20 7.74
N PHE A 171 -1.19 16.02 8.95
CA PHE A 171 0.21 15.71 9.19
C PHE A 171 0.32 14.41 9.96
N ARG A 172 1.08 13.47 9.40
CA ARG A 172 1.45 12.20 10.03
C ARG A 172 2.95 12.17 10.26
N PHE A 173 3.33 11.74 11.46
CA PHE A 173 4.72 11.49 11.83
C PHE A 173 4.78 10.18 12.62
N HIS A 174 5.03 9.09 11.91
CA HIS A 174 5.18 7.76 12.50
C HIS A 174 6.62 7.31 12.38
N GLN A 175 7.21 6.83 13.48
CA GLN A 175 8.55 6.28 13.53
C GLN A 175 8.57 5.02 14.39
N ASN A 176 9.21 3.96 13.89
CA ASN A 176 9.37 2.72 14.63
C ASN A 176 10.81 2.22 14.49
N LEU A 177 11.43 1.86 15.60
CA LEU A 177 12.74 1.23 15.64
C LEU A 177 12.58 -0.20 16.19
N LEU A 178 12.81 -1.19 15.32
CA LEU A 178 12.66 -2.60 15.63
C LEU A 178 14.03 -3.26 15.70
N ARG A 179 14.24 -4.09 16.72
CA ARG A 179 15.42 -4.92 16.90
C ARG A 179 15.14 -6.35 16.44
N ARG A 180 16.08 -6.96 15.75
CA ARG A 180 16.01 -8.38 15.39
C ARG A 180 16.11 -9.24 16.66
N LEU A 181 15.12 -10.07 16.90
CA LEU A 181 15.07 -11.03 18.02
C LEU A 181 15.47 -12.43 17.57
N ALA A 182 15.04 -12.81 16.35
CA ALA A 182 15.34 -14.10 15.71
C ALA A 182 15.39 -13.91 14.18
N PRO A 183 15.77 -14.91 13.38
CA PRO A 183 15.64 -14.84 11.93
C PRO A 183 14.22 -14.42 11.55
N SER A 184 14.12 -13.38 10.68
CA SER A 184 12.85 -12.80 10.21
C SER A 184 11.92 -12.20 11.28
N LEU A 185 12.27 -12.22 12.56
CA LEU A 185 11.46 -11.70 13.66
C LEU A 185 12.09 -10.44 14.26
N TYR A 186 11.31 -9.39 14.31
CA TYR A 186 11.68 -8.06 14.83
C TYR A 186 10.63 -7.59 15.82
N ALA A 187 11.06 -6.94 16.90
CA ALA A 187 10.18 -6.24 17.80
C ALA A 187 10.81 -4.93 18.27
N GLY A 188 10.00 -3.96 18.61
CA GLY A 188 10.51 -2.68 19.05
C GLY A 188 9.44 -1.69 19.44
N LEU A 189 9.88 -0.45 19.55
CA LEU A 189 9.07 0.65 20.00
C LEU A 189 9.03 1.74 18.92
N GLY A 190 8.00 2.54 18.96
CA GLY A 190 7.85 3.69 18.10
C GLY A 190 7.06 4.80 18.73
N TYR A 191 6.87 5.86 17.97
CA TYR A 191 6.03 6.99 18.30
C TYR A 191 5.24 7.40 17.07
N ASN A 192 3.92 7.55 17.25
CA ASN A 192 3.00 7.94 16.20
C ASN A 192 2.27 9.23 16.61
N LEU A 193 2.32 10.21 15.70
CA LEU A 193 1.56 11.46 15.78
C LEU A 193 0.73 11.59 14.49
N ASP A 194 -0.58 11.78 14.66
CA ASP A 194 -1.51 12.18 13.59
C ASP A 194 -2.17 13.49 14.01
N LEU A 195 -2.07 14.50 13.16
CA LEU A 195 -2.64 15.82 13.37
C LEU A 195 -3.49 16.19 12.16
N HIS A 196 -4.77 16.45 12.40
CA HIS A 196 -5.68 16.98 11.39
C HIS A 196 -6.10 18.39 11.81
N TRP A 197 -6.23 19.30 10.85
CA TRP A 197 -6.70 20.66 11.09
C TRP A 197 -7.51 21.18 9.90
N ASN A 198 -8.25 22.27 10.14
CA ASN A 198 -9.20 22.81 9.17
C ASN A 198 -10.23 21.76 8.74
N ILE A 199 -10.67 20.92 9.68
CA ILE A 199 -11.66 19.87 9.41
C ILE A 199 -13.03 20.55 9.30
N TYR A 200 -13.67 20.40 8.14
CA TYR A 200 -15.06 20.75 7.95
C TYR A 200 -15.73 19.82 6.94
N SER A 201 -17.04 19.69 7.06
CA SER A 201 -17.82 18.82 6.19
C SER A 201 -18.99 19.56 5.57
N TYR A 202 -19.29 19.25 4.32
CA TYR A 202 -20.33 19.89 3.54
C TYR A 202 -21.06 18.87 2.63
N ASN A 203 -22.33 19.15 2.36
CA ASN A 203 -23.14 18.35 1.44
C ASN A 203 -22.87 18.72 -0.03
N SER A 204 -23.59 18.10 -0.95
CA SER A 204 -23.50 18.37 -2.39
C SER A 204 -23.86 19.82 -2.77
N ARG A 205 -24.59 20.56 -1.93
CA ARG A 205 -24.95 21.98 -2.10
C ARG A 205 -23.93 22.92 -1.46
N ARG A 206 -22.82 22.39 -0.92
CA ARG A 206 -21.80 23.13 -0.17
C ARG A 206 -22.27 23.74 1.15
N GLU A 207 -23.36 23.25 1.68
CA GLU A 207 -23.83 23.63 3.01
C GLU A 207 -23.09 22.79 4.06
N VAL A 208 -22.64 23.44 5.15
CA VAL A 208 -21.99 22.75 6.28
C VAL A 208 -22.95 21.72 6.84
N THR A 209 -22.52 20.48 6.93
CA THR A 209 -23.37 19.38 7.37
C THR A 209 -22.63 18.46 8.33
N ARG A 210 -23.36 17.89 9.27
CA ARG A 210 -22.79 16.96 10.25
C ARG A 210 -22.74 15.56 9.68
N ILE A 211 -21.58 14.91 9.79
CA ILE A 211 -21.34 13.56 9.23
C ILE A 211 -22.13 12.50 10.00
N SER A 212 -22.15 12.60 11.32
CA SER A 212 -22.80 11.63 12.21
C SER A 212 -23.05 12.24 13.58
N ARG A 213 -23.60 11.46 14.51
CA ARG A 213 -23.70 11.82 15.92
C ARG A 213 -22.37 11.70 16.70
N TYR A 214 -21.36 11.17 16.08
CA TYR A 214 -20.02 11.11 16.67
C TYR A 214 -19.42 12.49 16.78
N SER A 215 -18.78 12.81 17.92
CA SER A 215 -18.31 14.16 18.21
C SER A 215 -16.80 14.34 18.02
N GLU A 216 -16.04 13.25 18.13
CA GLU A 216 -14.59 13.35 18.23
C GLU A 216 -13.93 13.57 16.86
N GLY A 217 -13.27 14.70 16.67
CA GLY A 217 -12.45 15.00 15.51
C GLY A 217 -13.19 15.08 14.17
N ILE A 218 -14.47 15.53 14.18
CA ILE A 218 -15.27 15.73 12.96
C ILE A 218 -15.24 17.15 12.43
N GLU A 219 -14.74 18.10 13.22
CA GLU A 219 -14.62 19.51 12.86
C GLU A 219 -13.42 20.17 13.56
N GLY A 220 -12.93 21.25 12.97
CA GLY A 220 -11.83 22.05 13.51
C GLY A 220 -10.48 21.36 13.48
N ARG A 221 -10.08 20.71 14.57
CA ARG A 221 -8.77 20.07 14.74
C ARG A 221 -8.91 18.74 15.47
N SER A 222 -8.02 17.79 15.18
CA SER A 222 -7.85 16.60 16.02
C SER A 222 -6.38 16.15 16.07
N VAL A 223 -5.97 15.67 17.24
CA VAL A 223 -4.61 15.17 17.50
C VAL A 223 -4.66 13.79 18.15
N SER A 224 -3.91 12.86 17.58
CA SER A 224 -3.61 11.55 18.16
C SER A 224 -2.11 11.38 18.30
N SER A 225 -1.64 11.22 19.53
CA SER A 225 -0.21 11.22 19.87
C SER A 225 0.08 10.14 20.91
N GLY A 226 1.02 9.24 20.61
CA GLY A 226 1.35 8.20 21.55
C GLY A 226 2.43 7.21 21.11
N PRO A 227 3.01 6.48 22.09
CA PRO A 227 3.95 5.41 21.83
C PRO A 227 3.30 4.21 21.17
N THR A 228 4.13 3.44 20.45
CA THR A 228 3.74 2.18 19.81
C THR A 228 4.66 1.05 20.26
N VAL A 229 4.09 -0.16 20.34
CA VAL A 229 4.82 -1.42 20.42
C VAL A 229 4.56 -2.16 19.10
N HIS A 230 5.62 -2.64 18.46
CA HIS A 230 5.53 -3.21 17.13
C HIS A 230 6.27 -4.55 17.08
N VAL A 231 5.64 -5.57 16.53
CA VAL A 231 6.22 -6.90 16.25
C VAL A 231 6.03 -7.19 14.77
N LEU A 232 7.11 -7.55 14.10
CA LEU A 232 7.14 -7.86 12.67
C LEU A 232 7.83 -9.21 12.44
N TYR A 233 7.12 -10.14 11.84
CA TYR A 233 7.70 -11.35 11.26
C TYR A 233 7.58 -11.28 9.74
N ASP A 234 8.70 -11.33 9.00
CA ASP A 234 8.69 -11.29 7.54
C ASP A 234 9.75 -12.23 6.98
N ASN A 235 9.31 -13.36 6.44
CA ASN A 235 10.16 -14.34 5.75
C ASN A 235 9.85 -14.45 4.25
N ARG A 236 9.19 -13.44 3.68
CA ARG A 236 8.95 -13.38 2.23
C ARG A 236 10.26 -13.28 1.48
N GLN A 237 10.37 -13.98 0.36
CA GLN A 237 11.57 -13.94 -0.49
C GLN A 237 11.71 -12.62 -1.24
N ASN A 238 10.60 -11.96 -1.54
CA ASN A 238 10.55 -10.68 -2.22
C ASN A 238 9.35 -9.89 -1.66
N ALA A 239 9.54 -8.66 -1.25
CA ALA A 239 8.48 -7.85 -0.67
C ALA A 239 7.60 -7.15 -1.72
N ILE A 240 8.08 -7.00 -2.97
CA ILE A 240 7.36 -6.34 -4.07
C ILE A 240 6.42 -7.31 -4.77
N ASN A 241 6.89 -8.53 -5.02
CA ASN A 241 6.12 -9.59 -5.69
C ASN A 241 6.46 -10.94 -5.03
N PRO A 242 5.87 -11.24 -3.88
CA PRO A 242 6.15 -12.47 -3.15
C PRO A 242 5.60 -13.69 -3.88
N SER A 243 6.45 -14.72 -4.02
CA SER A 243 6.04 -16.03 -4.52
C SER A 243 5.82 -17.05 -3.40
N GLY A 244 6.24 -16.74 -2.19
CA GLY A 244 6.09 -17.58 -1.01
C GLY A 244 6.45 -16.82 0.26
N GLY A 245 6.16 -17.43 1.39
CA GLY A 245 6.47 -16.86 2.70
C GLY A 245 5.26 -16.32 3.46
N LEU A 246 5.53 -15.69 4.57
CA LEU A 246 4.56 -15.17 5.53
C LEU A 246 5.06 -13.81 6.02
N LEU A 247 4.14 -12.84 6.10
CA LEU A 247 4.31 -11.60 6.83
C LEU A 247 3.25 -11.56 7.94
N VAL A 248 3.68 -11.29 9.16
CA VAL A 248 2.81 -10.94 10.29
C VAL A 248 3.29 -9.62 10.85
N ASN A 249 2.41 -8.63 10.89
CA ASN A 249 2.67 -7.30 11.40
C ASN A 249 1.65 -6.99 12.49
N ALA A 250 2.10 -6.86 13.73
CA ALA A 250 1.27 -6.53 14.87
C ALA A 250 1.77 -5.24 15.52
N MET A 251 0.87 -4.28 15.71
CA MET A 251 1.18 -3.00 16.32
C MET A 251 0.10 -2.65 17.35
N PHE A 252 0.55 -2.24 18.53
CA PHE A 252 -0.28 -1.63 19.56
C PHE A 252 0.13 -0.16 19.70
N ARG A 253 -0.84 0.74 19.86
CA ARG A 253 -0.65 2.18 20.05
C ARG A 253 -1.49 2.67 21.21
N ALA A 254 -0.87 3.43 22.13
CA ALA A 254 -1.55 4.09 23.22
C ALA A 254 -1.49 5.60 23.03
N ASN A 255 -2.60 6.22 22.66
CA ASN A 255 -2.70 7.70 22.53
C ASN A 255 -3.00 8.30 23.90
N MET A 256 -2.22 9.29 24.29
CA MET A 256 -2.22 9.84 25.65
C MET A 256 -2.35 11.35 25.63
N GLN A 257 -3.28 11.89 26.47
CA GLN A 257 -3.54 13.34 26.53
C GLN A 257 -2.31 14.13 26.96
N TRP A 258 -1.50 13.62 27.89
CA TRP A 258 -0.27 14.28 28.33
C TRP A 258 0.83 14.34 27.26
N LEU A 259 0.71 13.55 26.17
CA LEU A 259 1.53 13.66 24.96
C LEU A 259 0.88 14.52 23.86
N GLY A 260 -0.22 15.20 24.17
CA GLY A 260 -0.91 16.10 23.26
C GLY A 260 -2.05 15.50 22.47
N SER A 261 -2.48 14.26 22.75
CA SER A 261 -3.71 13.70 22.20
C SER A 261 -4.93 14.43 22.76
N ASP A 262 -5.92 14.73 21.90
CA ASP A 262 -7.19 15.29 22.37
C ASP A 262 -7.91 14.30 23.28
N ASN A 263 -7.91 13.01 22.91
CA ASN A 263 -8.52 11.93 23.68
C ASN A 263 -7.50 10.83 23.98
N ALA A 264 -7.65 10.21 25.15
CA ALA A 264 -6.95 8.96 25.45
C ALA A 264 -7.69 7.79 24.82
N TYR A 265 -6.99 7.02 23.98
CA TYR A 265 -7.51 5.79 23.42
C TYR A 265 -6.38 4.83 23.05
N GLN A 266 -6.72 3.54 22.94
CA GLN A 266 -5.78 2.49 22.58
C GLN A 266 -6.25 1.81 21.29
N SER A 267 -5.32 1.52 20.40
CA SER A 267 -5.60 0.82 19.16
C SER A 267 -4.61 -0.30 18.91
N ALA A 268 -5.05 -1.30 18.17
CA ALA A 268 -4.24 -2.42 17.71
C ALA A 268 -4.45 -2.67 16.23
N LEU A 269 -3.39 -3.05 15.55
CA LEU A 269 -3.38 -3.51 14.16
C LEU A 269 -2.78 -4.90 14.12
N LEU A 270 -3.44 -5.82 13.44
CA LEU A 270 -2.91 -7.12 13.07
C LEU A 270 -3.08 -7.35 11.58
N GLU A 271 -1.97 -7.46 10.89
CA GLU A 271 -1.91 -7.75 9.48
C GLU A 271 -1.18 -9.06 9.22
N VAL A 272 -1.77 -9.92 8.41
CA VAL A 272 -1.20 -11.22 8.01
C VAL A 272 -1.26 -11.36 6.51
N ARG A 273 -0.12 -11.67 5.87
CA ARG A 273 -0.04 -11.97 4.43
C ARG A 273 0.64 -13.32 4.24
N LYS A 274 0.00 -14.25 3.55
CA LYS A 274 0.54 -15.57 3.26
C LYS A 274 0.55 -15.80 1.76
N TYR A 275 1.66 -16.35 1.26
CA TYR A 275 1.83 -16.67 -0.15
C TYR A 275 2.17 -18.13 -0.29
N VAL A 276 1.44 -18.83 -1.17
CA VAL A 276 1.60 -20.24 -1.42
C VAL A 276 1.85 -20.44 -2.90
N HIS A 277 3.02 -20.96 -3.21
CA HIS A 277 3.34 -21.39 -4.56
C HIS A 277 2.58 -22.69 -4.87
N LEU A 278 1.78 -22.69 -5.91
CA LEU A 278 1.01 -23.86 -6.27
C LEU A 278 1.89 -24.88 -7.03
N PRO A 279 1.79 -26.17 -6.71
CA PRO A 279 2.57 -27.19 -7.40
C PRO A 279 2.19 -27.25 -8.88
N GLY A 280 3.19 -27.48 -9.74
CA GLY A 280 3.01 -27.61 -11.18
C GLY A 280 4.01 -26.78 -11.98
N LYS A 281 3.88 -26.82 -13.32
CA LYS A 281 4.78 -26.10 -14.24
C LYS A 281 4.47 -24.61 -14.38
N SER A 282 3.37 -24.14 -13.81
CA SER A 282 2.81 -22.81 -14.08
C SER A 282 3.33 -21.69 -13.18
N ASP A 283 4.04 -22.00 -12.08
CA ASP A 283 4.49 -21.01 -11.07
C ASP A 283 3.37 -20.08 -10.57
N ASN A 284 2.14 -20.58 -10.51
CA ASN A 284 0.99 -19.82 -10.04
C ASN A 284 1.05 -19.66 -8.52
N ILE A 285 0.50 -18.56 -8.02
CA ILE A 285 0.57 -18.20 -6.60
C ILE A 285 -0.85 -18.01 -6.09
N LEU A 286 -1.13 -18.59 -4.93
CA LEU A 286 -2.30 -18.26 -4.13
C LEU A 286 -1.84 -17.39 -2.95
N ALA A 287 -2.37 -16.17 -2.89
CA ALA A 287 -2.04 -15.19 -1.89
C ALA A 287 -3.25 -14.91 -0.99
N PHE A 288 -2.99 -14.74 0.31
CA PHE A 288 -3.99 -14.42 1.32
C PHE A 288 -3.55 -13.18 2.09
N TRP A 289 -4.47 -12.27 2.33
CA TRP A 289 -4.26 -11.07 3.12
C TRP A 289 -5.39 -10.91 4.13
N SER A 290 -5.03 -10.69 5.39
CA SER A 290 -5.95 -10.28 6.45
C SER A 290 -5.42 -9.00 7.08
N TYR A 291 -6.29 -7.99 7.23
CA TYR A 291 -5.97 -6.70 7.81
C TYR A 291 -7.04 -6.34 8.83
N ASN A 292 -6.66 -6.31 10.11
CA ASN A 292 -7.58 -6.15 11.22
C ASN A 292 -7.11 -5.01 12.11
N ALA A 293 -7.95 -3.99 12.25
CA ALA A 293 -7.65 -2.81 13.07
C ALA A 293 -8.75 -2.64 14.14
N PHE A 294 -8.33 -2.40 15.37
CA PHE A 294 -9.21 -2.37 16.53
C PHE A 294 -8.96 -1.12 17.38
N THR A 295 -10.03 -0.52 17.87
CA THR A 295 -10.01 0.38 19.02
C THR A 295 -10.28 -0.42 20.28
N LEU A 296 -9.26 -0.63 21.10
CA LEU A 296 -9.36 -1.46 22.30
C LEU A 296 -10.02 -0.72 23.46
N SER A 297 -9.82 0.60 23.53
CA SER A 297 -10.43 1.47 24.54
C SER A 297 -10.52 2.92 24.04
N GLY A 298 -11.44 3.68 24.59
CA GLY A 298 -11.61 5.12 24.34
C GLY A 298 -12.31 5.43 23.02
N ASN A 299 -12.17 6.68 22.61
CA ASN A 299 -12.83 7.23 21.42
C ASN A 299 -11.79 7.91 20.51
N PRO A 300 -11.35 7.22 19.43
CA PRO A 300 -10.42 7.84 18.47
C PRO A 300 -11.13 8.96 17.70
N PRO A 301 -10.41 10.00 17.23
CA PRO A 301 -10.94 10.96 16.28
C PRO A 301 -11.50 10.27 15.02
N PHE A 302 -12.52 10.87 14.41
CA PHE A 302 -13.20 10.29 13.24
C PHE A 302 -12.24 9.91 12.12
N LEU A 303 -11.28 10.78 11.80
CA LEU A 303 -10.31 10.54 10.72
C LEU A 303 -9.25 9.48 11.05
N ASP A 304 -9.04 9.17 12.34
CA ASP A 304 -8.11 8.13 12.81
C ASP A 304 -8.77 6.74 12.94
N MET A 305 -10.10 6.66 12.80
CA MET A 305 -10.78 5.37 12.75
C MET A 305 -10.39 4.60 11.49
N PRO A 306 -10.17 3.29 11.59
CA PRO A 306 -9.92 2.44 10.42
C PRO A 306 -11.08 2.52 9.42
N SER A 307 -10.71 2.50 8.14
CA SER A 307 -11.64 2.71 7.04
C SER A 307 -11.15 2.04 5.77
N THR A 308 -12.07 1.71 4.87
CA THR A 308 -11.77 1.19 3.53
C THR A 308 -10.71 2.06 2.84
N GLY A 309 -9.62 1.46 2.36
CA GLY A 309 -8.57 2.13 1.60
C GLY A 309 -7.67 3.07 2.42
N TRP A 310 -7.70 3.01 3.75
CA TRP A 310 -6.84 3.80 4.65
C TRP A 310 -5.74 3.00 5.32
N ASP A 311 -5.39 1.85 4.76
CA ASP A 311 -4.13 1.15 5.06
C ASP A 311 -2.91 1.91 4.49
N ASN A 312 -1.71 1.44 4.81
CA ASN A 312 -0.48 2.12 4.38
C ASN A 312 -0.31 2.20 2.86
N THR A 313 -0.92 1.28 2.12
CA THR A 313 -0.83 1.17 0.66
C THR A 313 -2.08 1.67 -0.07
N GLY A 314 -3.18 1.90 0.65
CA GLY A 314 -4.46 2.32 0.06
C GLY A 314 -5.18 1.22 -0.70
N ASN A 315 -4.88 -0.05 -0.42
CA ASN A 315 -5.36 -1.20 -1.19
C ASN A 315 -6.43 -2.04 -0.49
N VAL A 316 -6.64 -1.86 0.82
CA VAL A 316 -7.69 -2.56 1.56
C VAL A 316 -9.06 -2.18 0.99
N GLY A 317 -9.83 -3.20 0.55
CA GLY A 317 -11.17 -3.00 0.02
C GLY A 317 -11.22 -2.71 -1.48
N ARG A 318 -10.38 -3.37 -2.29
CA ARG A 318 -10.54 -3.31 -3.76
C ARG A 318 -11.98 -3.63 -4.17
N GLY A 319 -12.57 -2.78 -5.02
CA GLY A 319 -13.97 -2.81 -5.39
C GLY A 319 -14.79 -1.70 -4.72
N PHE A 320 -14.22 -1.02 -3.70
CA PHE A 320 -14.89 0.08 -2.99
C PHE A 320 -14.09 1.37 -3.08
N ILE A 321 -14.75 2.50 -3.03
CA ILE A 321 -14.09 3.79 -2.94
C ILE A 321 -13.46 3.96 -1.53
N GLN A 322 -12.32 4.64 -1.46
CA GLN A 322 -11.68 4.96 -0.18
C GLN A 322 -12.65 5.72 0.75
N GLY A 323 -12.67 5.34 2.02
CA GLY A 323 -13.58 5.94 3.00
C GLY A 323 -15.01 5.40 2.94
N ARG A 324 -15.32 4.36 2.13
CA ARG A 324 -16.67 3.83 1.97
C ARG A 324 -17.27 3.31 3.27
N PHE A 325 -16.53 2.56 4.04
CA PHE A 325 -16.90 2.08 5.36
C PHE A 325 -15.89 2.53 6.39
N ARG A 326 -16.34 3.00 7.54
CA ARG A 326 -15.52 3.48 8.64
C ARG A 326 -16.15 3.09 9.97
N GLY A 327 -15.35 2.63 10.92
CA GLY A 327 -15.83 2.26 12.25
C GLY A 327 -14.66 2.13 13.24
N LYS A 328 -14.95 1.94 14.54
CA LYS A 328 -13.92 1.75 15.56
C LYS A 328 -13.10 0.48 15.36
N ASN A 329 -13.72 -0.57 14.82
CA ASN A 329 -13.08 -1.82 14.51
C ASN A 329 -13.30 -2.15 13.03
N PHE A 330 -12.31 -2.73 12.40
CA PHE A 330 -12.31 -3.06 10.98
C PHE A 330 -11.69 -4.43 10.77
N LEU A 331 -12.39 -5.31 10.06
CA LEU A 331 -11.90 -6.60 9.63
C LEU A 331 -11.93 -6.69 8.11
N TYR A 332 -10.85 -7.18 7.55
CA TYR A 332 -10.69 -7.39 6.12
C TYR A 332 -9.97 -8.71 5.84
N ALA A 333 -10.44 -9.42 4.85
CA ALA A 333 -9.77 -10.59 4.29
C ALA A 333 -9.84 -10.57 2.78
N GLU A 334 -8.75 -10.95 2.11
CA GLU A 334 -8.66 -11.06 0.66
C GLU A 334 -7.90 -12.32 0.28
N THR A 335 -8.32 -12.94 -0.81
CA THR A 335 -7.57 -13.99 -1.49
C THR A 335 -7.36 -13.62 -2.95
N GLU A 336 -6.16 -13.90 -3.48
CA GLU A 336 -5.77 -13.56 -4.83
C GLU A 336 -5.07 -14.76 -5.50
N TYR A 337 -5.54 -15.15 -6.68
CA TYR A 337 -4.88 -16.13 -7.53
C TYR A 337 -4.14 -15.42 -8.64
N ARG A 338 -2.81 -15.57 -8.68
CA ARG A 338 -1.87 -14.96 -9.64
C ARG A 338 -1.40 -16.00 -10.63
N PHE A 339 -1.47 -15.69 -11.92
CA PHE A 339 -1.08 -16.60 -13.01
C PHE A 339 -0.39 -15.87 -14.15
N HIS A 340 0.35 -16.62 -14.96
CA HIS A 340 1.02 -16.10 -16.15
C HIS A 340 0.14 -16.26 -17.38
N LEU A 341 0.02 -15.19 -18.19
CA LEU A 341 -0.69 -15.17 -19.47
C LEU A 341 0.25 -15.49 -20.65
N THR A 342 1.53 -15.15 -20.53
CA THR A 342 2.53 -15.37 -21.58
C THR A 342 3.68 -16.25 -21.09
N ALA A 343 4.22 -17.09 -21.99
CA ALA A 343 5.33 -18.00 -21.67
C ALA A 343 6.61 -17.27 -21.21
N ASN A 344 6.86 -16.04 -21.71
CA ASN A 344 7.97 -15.19 -21.31
C ASN A 344 7.70 -14.39 -20.03
N ARG A 345 6.54 -14.61 -19.38
CA ARG A 345 6.11 -13.96 -18.13
C ARG A 345 6.08 -12.42 -18.18
N LEU A 346 6.02 -11.85 -19.39
CA LEU A 346 5.82 -10.40 -19.55
C LEU A 346 4.43 -9.96 -19.09
N LEU A 347 3.42 -10.77 -19.44
CA LEU A 347 2.03 -10.54 -19.03
C LEU A 347 1.58 -11.63 -18.06
N GLY A 348 0.87 -11.20 -17.04
CA GLY A 348 0.19 -12.04 -16.07
C GLY A 348 -1.21 -11.54 -15.78
N GLY A 349 -1.98 -12.33 -15.06
CA GLY A 349 -3.32 -11.98 -14.61
C GLY A 349 -3.52 -12.33 -13.15
N VAL A 350 -4.55 -11.72 -12.57
CA VAL A 350 -5.04 -12.07 -11.24
C VAL A 350 -6.55 -12.14 -11.25
N VAL A 351 -7.08 -12.97 -10.36
CA VAL A 351 -8.47 -12.91 -9.91
C VAL A 351 -8.46 -12.84 -8.39
N PHE A 352 -9.34 -12.04 -7.82
CA PHE A 352 -9.39 -11.85 -6.37
C PHE A 352 -10.82 -11.81 -5.85
N ALA A 353 -10.95 -12.16 -4.57
CA ALA A 353 -12.16 -11.99 -3.80
C ALA A 353 -11.77 -11.46 -2.42
N ASN A 354 -12.51 -10.48 -1.93
CA ASN A 354 -12.33 -9.92 -0.61
C ASN A 354 -13.65 -9.71 0.13
N ALA A 355 -13.57 -9.53 1.42
CA ALA A 355 -14.69 -9.18 2.27
C ALA A 355 -14.23 -8.25 3.39
N GLN A 356 -15.08 -7.29 3.75
CA GLN A 356 -14.80 -6.34 4.80
C GLN A 356 -16.02 -6.09 5.69
N THR A 357 -15.75 -5.70 6.92
CA THR A 357 -16.76 -5.25 7.87
C THR A 357 -16.15 -4.23 8.83
N VAL A 358 -16.99 -3.31 9.31
CA VAL A 358 -16.65 -2.41 10.43
C VAL A 358 -17.68 -2.58 11.54
N SER A 359 -17.28 -2.29 12.77
CA SER A 359 -18.22 -2.29 13.89
C SER A 359 -19.20 -1.11 13.78
N GLU A 360 -20.48 -1.37 14.06
CA GLU A 360 -21.49 -0.34 14.20
C GLU A 360 -21.23 0.53 15.43
N LEU A 361 -21.49 1.84 15.32
CA LEU A 361 -21.21 2.77 16.41
C LEU A 361 -22.10 2.52 17.64
N ALA A 362 -23.36 2.15 17.41
CA ALA A 362 -24.35 1.99 18.47
C ALA A 362 -24.16 0.68 19.27
N SER A 363 -23.95 -0.43 18.57
CA SER A 363 -23.85 -1.76 19.18
C SER A 363 -22.41 -2.17 19.48
N GLY A 364 -21.42 -1.58 18.80
CA GLY A 364 -20.03 -2.03 18.82
C GLY A 364 -19.79 -3.36 18.10
N GLN A 365 -20.83 -3.95 17.49
CA GLN A 365 -20.79 -5.28 16.88
C GLN A 365 -20.55 -5.22 15.37
N PHE A 366 -20.03 -6.31 14.81
CA PHE A 366 -19.94 -6.54 13.38
C PHE A 366 -21.24 -7.16 12.89
N GLU A 367 -22.13 -6.35 12.31
CA GLU A 367 -23.48 -6.77 11.96
C GLU A 367 -23.64 -7.15 10.48
N LYS A 368 -22.76 -6.68 9.62
CA LYS A 368 -22.85 -6.89 8.17
C LYS A 368 -21.46 -7.05 7.57
N VAL A 369 -21.30 -8.02 6.68
CA VAL A 369 -20.08 -8.22 5.87
C VAL A 369 -20.41 -7.89 4.43
N VAL A 370 -19.52 -7.14 3.76
CA VAL A 370 -19.69 -6.77 2.34
C VAL A 370 -18.55 -7.35 1.54
N PRO A 371 -18.84 -8.27 0.60
CA PRO A 371 -17.83 -8.86 -0.28
C PRO A 371 -17.60 -8.00 -1.52
N ALA A 372 -16.44 -8.22 -2.15
CA ALA A 372 -16.12 -7.77 -3.49
C ALA A 372 -15.31 -8.83 -4.23
N VAL A 373 -15.40 -8.79 -5.56
CA VAL A 373 -14.63 -9.66 -6.45
C VAL A 373 -14.04 -8.84 -7.59
N GLY A 374 -13.01 -9.36 -8.22
CA GLY A 374 -12.43 -8.68 -9.35
C GLY A 374 -11.33 -9.46 -10.04
N GLY A 375 -10.76 -8.83 -11.03
CA GLY A 375 -9.63 -9.36 -11.77
C GLY A 375 -8.75 -8.24 -12.27
N GLY A 376 -7.54 -8.60 -12.69
CA GLY A 376 -6.59 -7.62 -13.15
C GLY A 376 -5.49 -8.17 -14.03
N LEU A 377 -4.81 -7.25 -14.69
CA LEU A 377 -3.67 -7.50 -15.55
C LEU A 377 -2.37 -7.15 -14.81
N ARG A 378 -1.33 -7.93 -15.09
CA ARG A 378 0.04 -7.70 -14.61
C ARG A 378 0.97 -7.53 -15.81
N ILE A 379 1.71 -6.44 -15.86
CA ILE A 379 2.71 -6.17 -16.89
C ILE A 379 4.07 -6.08 -16.19
N LYS A 380 5.02 -6.95 -16.57
CA LYS A 380 6.36 -6.99 -15.98
C LYS A 380 7.15 -5.74 -16.35
N MET A 381 7.33 -4.85 -15.39
CA MET A 381 8.10 -3.63 -15.55
C MET A 381 9.60 -3.87 -15.39
N ASN A 382 9.97 -4.72 -14.44
CA ASN A 382 11.35 -5.09 -14.19
C ASN A 382 11.44 -6.55 -13.74
N LYS A 383 12.17 -7.36 -14.49
CA LYS A 383 12.33 -8.81 -14.23
C LYS A 383 13.22 -9.12 -13.04
N ILE A 384 14.13 -8.21 -12.69
CA ILE A 384 15.11 -8.41 -11.61
C ILE A 384 14.47 -8.11 -10.26
N SER A 385 13.89 -6.93 -10.08
CA SER A 385 13.14 -6.58 -8.87
C SER A 385 11.79 -7.29 -8.78
N ARG A 386 11.34 -7.95 -9.87
CA ARG A 386 10.02 -8.58 -10.06
C ARG A 386 8.85 -7.59 -10.00
N THR A 387 9.12 -6.31 -10.25
CA THR A 387 8.10 -5.28 -10.21
C THR A 387 7.14 -5.44 -11.38
N ASN A 388 5.84 -5.51 -11.10
CA ASN A 388 4.77 -5.48 -12.07
C ASN A 388 4.06 -4.11 -12.04
N LEU A 389 3.48 -3.71 -13.16
CA LEU A 389 2.37 -2.78 -13.18
C LEU A 389 1.10 -3.61 -13.01
N SER A 390 0.32 -3.29 -12.00
CA SER A 390 -0.95 -3.94 -11.69
C SER A 390 -2.10 -3.02 -12.08
N ILE A 391 -3.06 -3.55 -12.85
CA ILE A 391 -4.27 -2.86 -13.29
C ILE A 391 -5.43 -3.76 -12.92
N ASP A 392 -6.17 -3.42 -11.88
CA ASP A 392 -7.25 -4.24 -11.34
C ASP A 392 -8.59 -3.53 -11.50
N TYR A 393 -9.63 -4.29 -11.78
CA TYR A 393 -11.01 -3.84 -11.71
C TYR A 393 -11.77 -4.67 -10.69
N GLY A 394 -12.36 -4.00 -9.70
CA GLY A 394 -13.10 -4.61 -8.62
C GLY A 394 -14.57 -4.21 -8.62
N PHE A 395 -15.42 -5.14 -8.22
CA PHE A 395 -16.87 -4.99 -8.04
C PHE A 395 -17.24 -5.26 -6.60
N GLY A 396 -17.72 -4.26 -5.89
CA GLY A 396 -18.30 -4.39 -4.55
C GLY A 396 -19.79 -4.71 -4.65
N PHE A 397 -20.27 -5.57 -3.78
CA PHE A 397 -21.67 -6.03 -3.76
C PHE A 397 -22.65 -4.99 -3.18
N ASP A 398 -22.19 -3.81 -2.83
CA ASP A 398 -23.02 -2.64 -2.47
C ASP A 398 -23.30 -1.72 -3.67
N GLY A 399 -22.95 -2.14 -4.89
CA GLY A 399 -23.05 -1.35 -6.11
C GLY A 399 -21.79 -0.52 -6.44
N SER A 400 -20.73 -0.62 -5.62
CA SER A 400 -19.46 0.04 -5.90
C SER A 400 -18.67 -0.74 -6.95
N SER A 401 -17.88 -0.02 -7.75
CA SER A 401 -16.89 -0.64 -8.63
C SER A 401 -15.78 0.36 -8.94
N GLY A 402 -14.62 -0.13 -9.35
CA GLY A 402 -13.55 0.78 -9.74
C GLY A 402 -12.28 0.14 -10.22
N LEU A 403 -11.47 1.00 -10.87
CA LEU A 403 -10.11 0.69 -11.31
C LEU A 403 -9.12 1.01 -10.19
N PHE A 404 -8.13 0.11 -10.03
CA PHE A 404 -7.03 0.24 -9.09
C PHE A 404 -5.72 0.03 -9.84
N PHE A 405 -4.78 0.93 -9.63
CA PHE A 405 -3.48 0.88 -10.28
C PHE A 405 -2.39 0.83 -9.22
N ASN A 406 -1.46 -0.12 -9.33
CA ASN A 406 -0.35 -0.26 -8.42
C ASN A 406 0.96 -0.53 -9.17
N LEU A 407 2.08 -0.10 -8.57
CA LEU A 407 3.40 -0.55 -8.93
C LEU A 407 3.86 -1.60 -7.92
N GLY A 408 4.05 -2.81 -8.35
CA GLY A 408 4.18 -4.01 -7.53
C GLY A 408 2.88 -4.79 -7.49
N GLU A 409 2.81 -5.76 -6.60
CA GLU A 409 1.55 -6.43 -6.27
C GLU A 409 0.78 -5.65 -5.21
N VAL A 410 -0.50 -5.92 -5.07
CA VAL A 410 -1.37 -5.22 -4.13
C VAL A 410 -0.97 -5.49 -2.68
N PHE A 411 -0.51 -6.73 -2.40
CA PHE A 411 -0.03 -7.13 -1.09
C PHE A 411 0.98 -8.27 -1.18
#